data_871eb32006b49a53f9330db46574bc13
#
_entry.id   871eb32006b49a53f9330db46574bc13
#
_cell.length_a   1.000
_cell.length_b   1.000
_cell.length_c   1.000
_cell.angle_alpha   90.00
_cell.angle_beta   90.00
_cell.angle_gamma   90.00
#
_symmetry.space_group_name_H-M   'P 1'
#
loop_
_entity.id
_entity.type
_entity.pdbx_description
1 polymer ?
#
loop_
_entity_poly.entity_id
_entity_poly.type
_entity_poly.pdbx_seq_one_letter_code
_entity_poly.pdbx_strand_id
1 'polypeptide(L)'
;MLRSRTVHAGVESPFAWWRLATAVVLGAVGSVGMWSVPVVLPAVQAEFGVARGDASLPFTLAMMGFAFGGVAMGRLSDRLGIVAPVVCGELALSVGYIGAGFAPNLFSFALLHIVIGIGASATFGPLIADTSQWFSRRRGIAVAIVACGNYLGGAIWPPILHHFIAGEGWRATHIGVGVFCGLATLPFLLALRRRAPMHDTESMGAWSAGVQRGLGFSPNALQAVLCLAGLSCCVAMAMPQVHIVAYCGDLGYGVARGAEMLSLMLGFGIVSRIASGFVADRIGGVATLLLSSALQGVALFLYLLFDGLASLYVISALFGLFQGGIVPMYAIIVREYFPPQEAGTRLGLVLMATLFGMALGGWMSGVIFDLTGSYQAAFANGLMWNLVNVLIALWLLMRPGRRVAHA
;
A
#
# COMPACT_ATOMS: atom_id res chain seq x y z
N MET A 1 2.39 -14.12 49.05
CA MET A 1 1.84 -13.70 47.76
C MET A 1 2.91 -12.91 46.97
N LEU A 2 3.85 -13.60 46.35
CA LEU A 2 4.84 -13.06 45.45
C LEU A 2 4.40 -13.47 44.02
N ARG A 3 3.55 -12.64 43.38
CA ARG A 3 3.28 -12.78 41.97
C ARG A 3 4.57 -12.52 41.23
N SER A 4 5.09 -13.56 40.59
CA SER A 4 6.22 -13.55 39.72
C SER A 4 6.04 -12.44 38.64
N ARG A 5 6.77 -11.34 38.81
CA ARG A 5 7.10 -10.43 37.75
C ARG A 5 8.10 -11.11 36.78
N THR A 6 7.70 -12.13 36.07
CA THR A 6 8.36 -12.47 34.80
C THR A 6 7.98 -11.37 33.84
N VAL A 7 8.67 -10.25 33.96
CA VAL A 7 8.69 -9.18 32.95
C VAL A 7 9.04 -9.89 31.65
N HIS A 8 8.15 -9.82 30.65
CA HIS A 8 8.44 -10.24 29.29
C HIS A 8 9.62 -9.40 28.79
N ALA A 9 10.84 -9.87 29.05
CA ALA A 9 12.07 -9.14 28.80
C ALA A 9 12.20 -8.88 27.29
N GLY A 10 11.78 -7.69 26.87
CA GLY A 10 11.87 -7.27 25.47
C GLY A 10 10.61 -6.61 24.89
N VAL A 11 9.40 -6.85 25.42
CA VAL A 11 8.17 -6.20 24.96
C VAL A 11 8.16 -4.72 25.37
N GLU A 12 7.87 -3.82 24.42
CA GLU A 12 7.88 -2.35 24.60
C GLU A 12 9.20 -1.78 25.16
N SER A 13 10.29 -2.55 25.04
CA SER A 13 11.62 -2.13 25.44
C SER A 13 12.19 -1.07 24.49
N PRO A 14 13.27 -0.35 24.86
CA PRO A 14 14.00 0.51 23.92
C PRO A 14 14.43 -0.24 22.65
N PHE A 15 14.76 -1.53 22.77
CA PHE A 15 15.07 -2.37 21.61
C PHE A 15 13.86 -2.59 20.69
N ALA A 16 12.66 -2.76 21.25
CA ALA A 16 11.44 -2.89 20.44
C ALA A 16 11.17 -1.61 19.61
N TRP A 17 11.41 -0.43 20.20
CA TRP A 17 11.31 0.85 19.47
C TRP A 17 12.39 1.01 18.41
N TRP A 18 13.61 0.61 18.69
CA TRP A 18 14.68 0.59 17.69
C TRP A 18 14.34 -0.36 16.54
N ARG A 19 13.81 -1.54 16.85
CA ARG A 19 13.35 -2.49 15.84
C ARG A 19 12.20 -1.94 14.99
N LEU A 20 11.27 -1.22 15.61
CA LEU A 20 10.21 -0.51 14.90
C LEU A 20 10.78 0.50 13.90
N ALA A 21 11.72 1.34 14.35
CA ALA A 21 12.39 2.30 13.47
C ALA A 21 13.09 1.60 12.29
N THR A 22 13.80 0.49 12.57
CA THR A 22 14.41 -0.38 11.55
C THR A 22 13.37 -0.89 10.55
N ALA A 23 12.22 -1.36 11.02
CA ALA A 23 11.15 -1.85 10.16
C ALA A 23 10.55 -0.74 9.28
N VAL A 24 10.41 0.49 9.80
CA VAL A 24 9.98 1.66 9.01
C VAL A 24 10.98 1.97 7.90
N VAL A 25 12.28 1.96 8.20
CA VAL A 25 13.33 2.22 7.20
C VAL A 25 13.34 1.13 6.13
N LEU A 26 13.27 -0.14 6.51
CA LEU A 26 13.18 -1.25 5.55
C LEU A 26 11.92 -1.17 4.70
N GLY A 27 10.77 -0.80 5.30
CA GLY A 27 9.52 -0.55 4.57
C GLY A 27 9.66 0.60 3.58
N ALA A 28 10.38 1.67 3.94
CA ALA A 28 10.64 2.80 3.05
C ALA A 28 11.60 2.42 1.91
N VAL A 29 12.66 1.64 2.18
CA VAL A 29 13.57 1.15 1.14
C VAL A 29 12.84 0.22 0.17
N GLY A 30 12.18 -0.83 0.67
CA GLY A 30 11.52 -1.81 -0.18
C GLY A 30 10.31 -1.27 -0.96
N SER A 31 9.71 -0.16 -0.50
CA SER A 31 8.59 0.48 -1.20
C SER A 31 8.95 1.07 -2.56
N VAL A 32 10.24 1.22 -2.88
CA VAL A 32 10.69 1.62 -4.21
C VAL A 32 10.08 0.73 -5.31
N GLY A 33 9.88 -0.56 -5.02
CA GLY A 33 9.24 -1.52 -5.92
C GLY A 33 7.81 -1.17 -6.33
N MET A 34 7.11 -0.35 -5.54
CA MET A 34 5.77 0.15 -5.89
C MET A 34 5.83 1.51 -6.59
N TRP A 35 6.76 2.38 -6.20
CA TRP A 35 6.73 3.79 -6.57
C TRP A 35 7.70 4.19 -7.69
N SER A 36 8.54 3.26 -8.17
CA SER A 36 9.47 3.55 -9.27
C SER A 36 8.79 3.65 -10.64
N VAL A 37 7.81 2.79 -10.91
CA VAL A 37 7.16 2.74 -12.24
C VAL A 37 6.47 4.05 -12.61
N PRO A 38 5.68 4.70 -11.73
CA PRO A 38 5.09 6.00 -12.05
C PRO A 38 6.10 7.05 -12.50
N VAL A 39 7.32 7.01 -11.95
CA VAL A 39 8.37 7.98 -12.26
C VAL A 39 9.10 7.63 -13.55
N VAL A 40 9.35 6.35 -13.80
CA VAL A 40 10.08 5.88 -14.97
C VAL A 40 9.19 5.75 -16.21
N LEU A 41 7.87 5.70 -16.04
CA LEU A 41 6.90 5.44 -17.11
C LEU A 41 7.10 6.32 -18.35
N PRO A 42 7.27 7.66 -18.27
CA PRO A 42 7.49 8.48 -19.45
C PRO A 42 8.78 8.12 -20.21
N ALA A 43 9.86 7.81 -19.49
CA ALA A 43 11.14 7.46 -20.10
C ALA A 43 11.10 6.09 -20.78
N VAL A 44 10.47 5.10 -20.16
CA VAL A 44 10.25 3.76 -20.71
C VAL A 44 9.34 3.81 -21.94
N GLN A 45 8.27 4.60 -21.87
CA GLN A 45 7.35 4.79 -22.98
C GLN A 45 8.08 5.40 -24.20
N ALA A 46 8.89 6.41 -23.98
CA ALA A 46 9.63 7.07 -25.05
C ALA A 46 10.69 6.16 -25.67
N GLU A 47 11.44 5.39 -24.86
CA GLU A 47 12.50 4.52 -25.35
C GLU A 47 11.97 3.31 -26.14
N PHE A 48 10.91 2.67 -25.65
CA PHE A 48 10.35 1.50 -26.32
C PHE A 48 9.30 1.84 -27.39
N GLY A 49 8.90 3.11 -27.52
CA GLY A 49 7.92 3.56 -28.52
C GLY A 49 6.54 2.90 -28.37
N VAL A 50 6.11 2.67 -27.14
CA VAL A 50 4.88 1.92 -26.82
C VAL A 50 3.75 2.85 -26.37
N ALA A 51 2.51 2.33 -26.40
CA ALA A 51 1.34 3.02 -25.87
C ALA A 51 1.41 3.21 -24.35
N ARG A 52 0.63 4.14 -23.80
CA ARG A 52 0.63 4.45 -22.37
C ARG A 52 0.11 3.28 -21.52
N GLY A 53 -0.89 2.56 -22.01
CA GLY A 53 -1.39 1.34 -21.39
C GLY A 53 -0.33 0.26 -21.29
N ASP A 54 0.45 0.04 -22.35
CA ASP A 54 1.55 -0.91 -22.34
C ASP A 54 2.67 -0.48 -21.39
N ALA A 55 3.04 0.80 -21.40
CA ALA A 55 4.05 1.35 -20.49
C ALA A 55 3.66 1.25 -19.01
N SER A 56 2.38 1.09 -18.68
CA SER A 56 1.89 0.88 -17.31
C SER A 56 1.86 -0.60 -16.88
N LEU A 57 2.04 -1.57 -17.80
CA LEU A 57 2.09 -2.99 -17.47
C LEU A 57 3.13 -3.37 -16.41
N PRO A 58 4.34 -2.79 -16.36
CA PRO A 58 5.28 -3.05 -15.28
C PRO A 58 4.69 -2.76 -13.90
N PHE A 59 3.92 -1.68 -13.73
CA PHE A 59 3.21 -1.39 -12.47
C PHE A 59 2.18 -2.47 -12.15
N THR A 60 1.36 -2.85 -13.13
CA THR A 60 0.36 -3.92 -12.99
C THR A 60 1.00 -5.22 -12.51
N LEU A 61 2.09 -5.62 -13.16
CA LEU A 61 2.81 -6.85 -12.82
C LEU A 61 3.53 -6.76 -11.47
N ALA A 62 4.05 -5.57 -11.11
CA ALA A 62 4.60 -5.33 -9.77
C ALA A 62 3.54 -5.48 -8.70
N MET A 63 2.32 -4.95 -8.89
CA MET A 63 1.21 -5.10 -7.95
C MET A 63 0.76 -6.56 -7.82
N MET A 64 0.71 -7.31 -8.92
CA MET A 64 0.42 -8.75 -8.89
C MET A 64 1.53 -9.52 -8.15
N GLY A 65 2.79 -9.22 -8.45
CA GLY A 65 3.94 -9.76 -7.74
C GLY A 65 3.88 -9.48 -6.24
N PHE A 66 3.51 -8.26 -5.86
CA PHE A 66 3.34 -7.86 -4.47
C PHE A 66 2.20 -8.63 -3.77
N ALA A 67 1.06 -8.82 -4.45
CA ALA A 67 -0.09 -9.54 -3.91
C ALA A 67 0.24 -11.01 -3.61
N PHE A 68 0.79 -11.73 -4.58
CA PHE A 68 1.18 -13.13 -4.40
C PHE A 68 2.42 -13.29 -3.53
N GLY A 69 3.39 -12.39 -3.70
CA GLY A 69 4.60 -12.32 -2.90
C GLY A 69 4.29 -12.13 -1.42
N GLY A 70 3.32 -11.29 -1.07
CA GLY A 70 2.89 -11.07 0.30
C GLY A 70 2.45 -12.35 1.01
N VAL A 71 1.71 -13.22 0.32
CA VAL A 71 1.31 -14.53 0.85
C VAL A 71 2.52 -15.46 1.00
N ALA A 72 3.40 -15.49 0.00
CA ALA A 72 4.59 -16.35 0.04
C ALA A 72 5.57 -15.91 1.14
N MET A 73 5.85 -14.61 1.23
CA MET A 73 6.77 -14.04 2.23
C MET A 73 6.19 -14.12 3.63
N GLY A 74 4.87 -14.00 3.79
CA GLY A 74 4.19 -14.25 5.07
C GLY A 74 4.40 -15.67 5.55
N ARG A 75 4.14 -16.68 4.71
CA ARG A 75 4.37 -18.10 5.04
C ARG A 75 5.85 -18.40 5.32
N LEU A 76 6.76 -17.74 4.61
CA LEU A 76 8.19 -17.88 4.85
C LEU A 76 8.57 -17.29 6.22
N SER A 77 7.97 -16.15 6.59
CA SER A 77 8.14 -15.53 7.92
C SER A 77 7.65 -16.43 9.04
N ASP A 78 6.50 -17.08 8.87
CA ASP A 78 5.92 -17.98 9.86
C ASP A 78 6.82 -19.22 10.11
N ARG A 79 7.48 -19.71 9.07
CA ARG A 79 8.33 -20.91 9.15
C ARG A 79 9.75 -20.63 9.62
N LEU A 80 10.39 -19.59 9.07
CA LEU A 80 11.83 -19.33 9.25
C LEU A 80 12.11 -18.05 10.05
N GLY A 81 11.07 -17.30 10.44
CA GLY A 81 11.20 -16.00 11.09
C GLY A 81 11.44 -14.86 10.10
N ILE A 82 11.42 -13.62 10.59
CA ILE A 82 11.38 -12.39 9.78
C ILE A 82 12.63 -12.17 8.92
N VAL A 83 13.80 -12.66 9.33
CA VAL A 83 15.05 -12.44 8.59
C VAL A 83 15.01 -13.09 7.20
N ALA A 84 14.44 -14.30 7.10
CA ALA A 84 14.40 -15.05 5.83
C ALA A 84 13.60 -14.31 4.73
N PRO A 85 12.33 -13.90 4.95
CA PRO A 85 11.59 -13.16 3.92
C PRO A 85 12.25 -11.81 3.60
N VAL A 86 12.84 -11.08 4.57
CA VAL A 86 13.51 -9.82 4.29
C VAL A 86 14.72 -10.04 3.39
N VAL A 87 15.57 -11.03 3.68
CA VAL A 87 16.74 -11.34 2.84
C VAL A 87 16.30 -11.78 1.43
N CYS A 88 15.35 -12.72 1.34
CA CYS A 88 14.85 -13.18 0.04
C CYS A 88 14.20 -12.04 -0.75
N GLY A 89 13.44 -11.17 -0.06
CA GLY A 89 12.79 -10.03 -0.69
C GLY A 89 13.78 -9.01 -1.23
N GLU A 90 14.79 -8.67 -0.46
CA GLU A 90 15.83 -7.71 -0.90
C GLU A 90 16.70 -8.26 -2.02
N LEU A 91 17.00 -9.56 -2.01
CA LEU A 91 17.66 -10.22 -3.14
C LEU A 91 16.77 -10.18 -4.39
N ALA A 92 15.47 -10.43 -4.25
CA ALA A 92 14.54 -10.33 -5.36
C ALA A 92 14.44 -8.89 -5.88
N LEU A 93 14.36 -7.88 -5.00
CA LEU A 93 14.42 -6.46 -5.39
C LEU A 93 15.71 -6.14 -6.14
N SER A 94 16.86 -6.50 -5.59
CA SER A 94 18.16 -6.23 -6.17
C SER A 94 18.29 -6.86 -7.56
N VAL A 95 18.01 -8.16 -7.68
CA VAL A 95 18.07 -8.90 -8.96
C VAL A 95 17.04 -8.35 -9.96
N GLY A 96 15.81 -8.08 -9.50
CA GLY A 96 14.75 -7.54 -10.34
C GLY A 96 15.11 -6.17 -10.92
N TYR A 97 15.61 -5.26 -10.11
CA TYR A 97 16.01 -3.93 -10.55
C TYR A 97 17.26 -3.93 -11.44
N ILE A 98 18.30 -4.68 -11.08
CA ILE A 98 19.50 -4.82 -11.91
C ILE A 98 19.11 -5.43 -13.26
N GLY A 99 18.34 -6.51 -13.26
CA GLY A 99 17.84 -7.13 -14.48
C GLY A 99 16.99 -6.19 -15.33
N ALA A 100 16.09 -5.41 -14.69
CA ALA A 100 15.26 -4.43 -15.39
C ALA A 100 16.10 -3.34 -16.08
N GLY A 101 17.22 -2.92 -15.49
CA GLY A 101 18.16 -2.00 -16.13
C GLY A 101 18.79 -2.55 -17.42
N PHE A 102 18.90 -3.87 -17.55
CA PHE A 102 19.42 -4.54 -18.76
C PHE A 102 18.30 -5.04 -19.69
N ALA A 103 17.03 -4.79 -19.40
CA ALA A 103 15.91 -5.28 -20.20
C ALA A 103 15.96 -4.77 -21.65
N PRO A 104 15.95 -5.66 -22.67
CA PRO A 104 16.05 -5.25 -24.07
C PRO A 104 14.71 -4.76 -24.65
N ASN A 105 13.59 -5.04 -24.00
CA ASN A 105 12.25 -4.69 -24.44
C ASN A 105 11.28 -4.56 -23.25
N LEU A 106 10.11 -3.99 -23.53
CA LEU A 106 9.08 -3.78 -22.51
C LEU A 106 8.62 -5.10 -21.85
N PHE A 107 8.52 -6.19 -22.59
CA PHE A 107 8.03 -7.46 -22.05
C PHE A 107 8.97 -8.00 -20.96
N SER A 108 10.29 -8.04 -21.22
CA SER A 108 11.27 -8.45 -20.21
C SER A 108 11.33 -7.48 -19.03
N PHE A 109 11.22 -6.18 -19.28
CA PHE A 109 11.12 -5.16 -18.26
C PHE A 109 9.90 -5.38 -17.35
N ALA A 110 8.74 -5.63 -17.95
CA ALA A 110 7.50 -5.86 -17.21
C ALA A 110 7.55 -7.18 -16.41
N LEU A 111 8.10 -8.27 -16.94
CA LEU A 111 8.25 -9.54 -16.22
C LEU A 111 9.16 -9.39 -14.99
N LEU A 112 10.23 -8.63 -15.09
CA LEU A 112 11.13 -8.38 -13.96
C LEU A 112 10.44 -7.58 -12.85
N HIS A 113 9.42 -6.80 -13.18
CA HIS A 113 8.61 -6.11 -12.18
C HIS A 113 7.73 -7.05 -11.35
N ILE A 114 7.43 -8.28 -11.81
CA ILE A 114 6.85 -9.32 -10.93
C ILE A 114 7.83 -9.65 -9.79
N VAL A 115 9.11 -9.85 -10.14
CA VAL A 115 10.16 -10.18 -9.16
C VAL A 115 10.36 -9.01 -8.18
N ILE A 116 10.37 -7.76 -8.70
CA ILE A 116 10.42 -6.55 -7.88
C ILE A 116 9.22 -6.48 -6.93
N GLY A 117 8.00 -6.75 -7.41
CA GLY A 117 6.80 -6.76 -6.57
C GLY A 117 6.85 -7.82 -5.47
N ILE A 118 7.28 -9.04 -5.79
CA ILE A 118 7.51 -10.11 -4.81
C ILE A 118 8.51 -9.65 -3.74
N GLY A 119 9.61 -9.05 -4.16
CA GLY A 119 10.64 -8.52 -3.26
C GLY A 119 10.10 -7.44 -2.33
N ALA A 120 9.42 -6.44 -2.88
CA ALA A 120 8.82 -5.34 -2.13
C ALA A 120 7.81 -5.81 -1.07
N SER A 121 7.07 -6.89 -1.33
CA SER A 121 6.07 -7.42 -0.40
C SER A 121 6.67 -7.91 0.93
N ALA A 122 7.93 -8.35 0.93
CA ALA A 122 8.62 -8.84 2.11
C ALA A 122 8.83 -7.75 3.18
N THR A 123 8.94 -6.50 2.75
CA THR A 123 9.15 -5.34 3.63
C THR A 123 7.85 -4.67 4.09
N PHE A 124 6.70 -5.27 3.82
CA PHE A 124 5.40 -4.73 4.24
C PHE A 124 4.67 -5.67 5.21
N GLY A 125 3.98 -6.70 4.70
CA GLY A 125 3.17 -7.60 5.53
C GLY A 125 3.97 -8.30 6.63
N PRO A 126 5.09 -8.98 6.33
CA PRO A 126 5.92 -9.64 7.33
C PRO A 126 6.47 -8.71 8.41
N LEU A 127 6.91 -7.49 8.06
CA LEU A 127 7.40 -6.52 9.05
C LEU A 127 6.29 -5.99 9.96
N ILE A 128 5.07 -5.80 9.44
CA ILE A 128 3.90 -5.45 10.25
C ILE A 128 3.58 -6.56 11.25
N ALA A 129 3.56 -7.81 10.79
CA ALA A 129 3.28 -8.97 11.62
C ALA A 129 4.35 -9.14 12.72
N ASP A 130 5.63 -9.06 12.36
CA ASP A 130 6.73 -9.13 13.33
C ASP A 130 6.66 -7.99 14.35
N THR A 131 6.49 -6.74 13.91
CA THR A 131 6.38 -5.58 14.81
C THR A 131 5.24 -5.76 15.81
N SER A 132 4.12 -6.33 15.38
CA SER A 132 2.96 -6.55 16.25
C SER A 132 3.25 -7.47 17.43
N GLN A 133 4.30 -8.29 17.38
CA GLN A 133 4.71 -9.22 18.45
C GLN A 133 5.59 -8.54 19.51
N TRP A 134 6.19 -7.38 19.19
CA TRP A 134 7.07 -6.64 20.11
C TRP A 134 6.34 -5.62 20.98
N PHE A 135 5.05 -5.40 20.71
CA PHE A 135 4.21 -4.44 21.42
C PHE A 135 2.92 -5.09 21.91
N SER A 136 2.53 -4.82 23.15
CA SER A 136 1.27 -5.28 23.76
C SER A 136 0.31 -4.11 23.99
N ARG A 137 0.69 -3.13 24.80
CA ARG A 137 -0.17 -1.97 25.15
C ARG A 137 -0.27 -0.97 24.01
N ARG A 138 0.82 -0.78 23.23
CA ARG A 138 0.93 0.19 22.13
C ARG A 138 0.95 -0.47 20.76
N ARG A 139 0.41 -1.69 20.66
CA ARG A 139 0.44 -2.51 19.44
C ARG A 139 -0.19 -1.80 18.23
N GLY A 140 -1.34 -1.16 18.41
CA GLY A 140 -2.02 -0.43 17.33
C GLY A 140 -1.17 0.71 16.77
N ILE A 141 -0.57 1.51 17.65
CA ILE A 141 0.31 2.62 17.26
C ILE A 141 1.56 2.08 16.53
N ALA A 142 2.20 1.04 17.06
CA ALA A 142 3.39 0.45 16.44
C ALA A 142 3.10 -0.11 15.04
N VAL A 143 1.98 -0.81 14.87
CA VAL A 143 1.52 -1.32 13.57
C VAL A 143 1.22 -0.16 12.60
N ALA A 144 0.58 0.90 13.07
CA ALA A 144 0.31 2.08 12.23
C ALA A 144 1.61 2.76 11.77
N ILE A 145 2.59 2.91 12.66
CA ILE A 145 3.89 3.52 12.34
C ILE A 145 4.64 2.68 11.31
N VAL A 146 4.75 1.36 11.49
CA VAL A 146 5.46 0.51 10.51
C VAL A 146 4.74 0.51 9.15
N ALA A 147 3.42 0.53 9.14
CA ALA A 147 2.65 0.60 7.90
C ALA A 147 2.84 1.94 7.15
N CYS A 148 3.24 3.02 7.85
CA CYS A 148 3.59 4.29 7.21
C CYS A 148 4.94 4.22 6.46
N GLY A 149 5.80 3.23 6.70
CA GLY A 149 7.08 3.07 6.02
C GLY A 149 6.95 3.05 4.49
N ASN A 150 5.94 2.36 3.97
CA ASN A 150 5.65 2.33 2.53
C ASN A 150 5.33 3.72 1.95
N TYR A 151 4.49 4.50 2.65
CA TYR A 151 4.16 5.87 2.24
C TYR A 151 5.34 6.83 2.41
N LEU A 152 6.17 6.63 3.43
CA LEU A 152 7.39 7.39 3.64
C LEU A 152 8.36 7.19 2.46
N GLY A 153 8.58 5.95 2.04
CA GLY A 153 9.36 5.70 0.85
C GLY A 153 8.71 6.28 -0.41
N GLY A 154 7.40 6.17 -0.54
CA GLY A 154 6.65 6.81 -1.64
C GLY A 154 6.75 8.34 -1.65
N ALA A 155 6.94 8.97 -0.49
CA ALA A 155 7.21 10.41 -0.42
C ALA A 155 8.68 10.78 -0.75
N ILE A 156 9.61 9.85 -0.53
CA ILE A 156 11.06 10.11 -0.70
C ILE A 156 11.55 9.68 -2.09
N TRP A 157 11.14 8.51 -2.57
CA TRP A 157 11.68 7.93 -3.81
C TRP A 157 11.39 8.70 -5.09
N PRO A 158 10.18 9.27 -5.34
CA PRO A 158 9.90 9.89 -6.63
C PRO A 158 10.86 11.02 -7.02
N PRO A 159 11.17 12.02 -6.17
CA PRO A 159 12.13 13.06 -6.52
C PRO A 159 13.55 12.52 -6.65
N ILE A 160 13.96 11.54 -5.84
CA ILE A 160 15.27 10.90 -5.95
C ILE A 160 15.41 10.18 -7.29
N LEU A 161 14.44 9.32 -7.62
CA LEU A 161 14.44 8.59 -8.90
C LEU A 161 14.44 9.54 -10.09
N HIS A 162 13.59 10.57 -10.06
CA HIS A 162 13.56 11.56 -11.13
C HIS A 162 14.92 12.24 -11.33
N HIS A 163 15.60 12.63 -10.25
CA HIS A 163 16.92 13.26 -10.32
C HIS A 163 17.94 12.37 -11.05
N PHE A 164 18.02 11.09 -10.69
CA PHE A 164 18.95 10.15 -11.33
C PHE A 164 18.51 9.77 -12.76
N ILE A 165 17.21 9.61 -13.00
CA ILE A 165 16.69 9.34 -14.36
C ILE A 165 17.03 10.50 -15.32
N ALA A 166 16.92 11.75 -14.87
CA ALA A 166 17.23 12.92 -15.68
C ALA A 166 18.74 13.07 -15.97
N GLY A 167 19.62 12.67 -15.04
CA GLY A 167 21.06 12.76 -15.19
C GLY A 167 21.71 11.56 -15.88
N GLU A 168 21.38 10.35 -15.40
CA GLU A 168 22.09 9.11 -15.79
C GLU A 168 21.22 8.17 -16.67
N GLY A 169 19.96 8.52 -16.88
CA GLY A 169 18.96 7.70 -17.54
C GLY A 169 18.34 6.63 -16.64
N TRP A 170 17.19 6.11 -17.07
CA TRP A 170 16.41 5.18 -16.26
C TRP A 170 17.08 3.80 -16.05
N ARG A 171 17.87 3.34 -17.03
CA ARG A 171 18.58 2.05 -16.95
C ARG A 171 19.63 2.06 -15.84
N ALA A 172 20.50 3.07 -15.83
CA ALA A 172 21.53 3.23 -14.80
C ALA A 172 20.86 3.45 -13.42
N THR A 173 19.78 4.21 -13.36
CA THR A 173 19.00 4.41 -12.14
C THR A 173 18.45 3.10 -11.59
N HIS A 174 17.88 2.22 -12.44
CA HIS A 174 17.38 0.91 -11.99
C HIS A 174 18.52 0.04 -11.44
N ILE A 175 19.66 -0.04 -12.13
CA ILE A 175 20.83 -0.77 -11.65
C ILE A 175 21.27 -0.21 -10.29
N GLY A 176 21.38 1.12 -10.18
CA GLY A 176 21.78 1.81 -8.94
C GLY A 176 20.80 1.52 -7.77
N VAL A 177 19.50 1.55 -8.02
CA VAL A 177 18.47 1.19 -7.03
C VAL A 177 18.64 -0.27 -6.60
N GLY A 178 18.86 -1.20 -7.52
CA GLY A 178 19.07 -2.60 -7.19
C GLY A 178 20.28 -2.84 -6.30
N VAL A 179 21.40 -2.18 -6.61
CA VAL A 179 22.61 -2.22 -5.78
C VAL A 179 22.37 -1.58 -4.41
N PHE A 180 21.72 -0.42 -4.39
CA PHE A 180 21.39 0.29 -3.15
C PHE A 180 20.51 -0.57 -2.22
N CYS A 181 19.42 -1.16 -2.71
CA CYS A 181 18.55 -2.02 -1.92
C CYS A 181 19.30 -3.20 -1.32
N GLY A 182 20.12 -3.89 -2.13
CA GLY A 182 20.92 -5.02 -1.67
C GLY A 182 21.91 -4.66 -0.56
N LEU A 183 22.52 -3.48 -0.63
CA LEU A 183 23.52 -3.04 0.35
C LEU A 183 22.88 -2.36 1.57
N ALA A 184 21.89 -1.50 1.36
CA ALA A 184 21.28 -0.69 2.43
C ALA A 184 20.58 -1.54 3.50
N THR A 185 20.10 -2.72 3.13
CA THR A 185 19.38 -3.62 4.04
C THR A 185 20.31 -4.39 4.98
N LEU A 186 21.56 -4.64 4.58
CA LEU A 186 22.49 -5.49 5.33
C LEU A 186 22.66 -5.08 6.81
N PRO A 187 22.90 -3.80 7.17
CA PRO A 187 23.08 -3.41 8.57
C PRO A 187 21.82 -3.64 9.41
N PHE A 188 20.65 -3.54 8.83
CA PHE A 188 19.37 -3.71 9.53
C PHE A 188 19.00 -5.16 9.80
N LEU A 189 19.57 -6.13 9.06
CA LEU A 189 19.37 -7.56 9.30
C LEU A 189 19.85 -7.97 10.71
N LEU A 190 20.86 -7.31 11.24
CA LEU A 190 21.36 -7.58 12.59
C LEU A 190 20.30 -7.26 13.66
N ALA A 191 19.54 -6.17 13.49
CA ALA A 191 18.45 -5.81 14.39
C ALA A 191 17.28 -6.80 14.30
N LEU A 192 17.08 -7.46 13.15
CA LEU A 192 15.99 -8.41 12.92
C LEU A 192 16.31 -9.84 13.43
N ARG A 193 17.57 -10.18 13.71
CA ARG A 193 17.97 -11.54 14.14
C ARG A 193 17.34 -11.97 15.46
N ARG A 194 17.08 -11.03 16.38
CA ARG A 194 16.48 -11.36 17.67
C ARG A 194 15.01 -11.74 17.47
N ARG A 195 14.63 -12.93 17.89
CA ARG A 195 13.24 -13.41 17.82
C ARG A 195 12.36 -12.66 18.81
N ALA A 196 11.11 -12.43 18.44
CA ALA A 196 10.12 -11.86 19.32
C ALA A 196 9.92 -12.74 20.56
N PRO A 197 9.64 -12.17 21.74
CA PRO A 197 9.25 -12.94 22.91
C PRO A 197 8.01 -13.76 22.60
N MET A 198 8.01 -15.07 22.92
CA MET A 198 6.80 -15.88 22.79
C MET A 198 5.75 -15.34 23.75
N HIS A 199 4.63 -14.90 23.21
CA HIS A 199 3.44 -14.60 24.00
C HIS A 199 2.64 -15.89 24.11
N ASP A 200 2.24 -16.24 25.32
CA ASP A 200 1.28 -17.32 25.54
C ASP A 200 0.01 -16.96 24.77
N THR A 201 -0.46 -17.90 23.95
CA THR A 201 -1.60 -17.76 23.04
C THR A 201 -2.92 -17.41 23.77
N GLU A 202 -2.97 -17.60 25.07
CA GLU A 202 -4.12 -17.28 25.93
C GLU A 202 -4.44 -15.77 26.02
N SER A 203 -3.47 -14.90 25.84
CA SER A 203 -3.71 -13.44 25.87
C SER A 203 -4.32 -12.89 24.58
N MET A 204 -4.27 -13.64 23.47
CA MET A 204 -4.89 -13.24 22.20
C MET A 204 -6.42 -13.45 22.21
N GLY A 205 -6.95 -14.33 23.05
CA GLY A 205 -8.38 -14.59 23.17
C GLY A 205 -9.19 -13.52 23.91
N ALA A 206 -8.55 -12.75 24.78
CA ALA A 206 -9.23 -11.77 25.63
C ALA A 206 -9.60 -10.44 24.92
N TRP A 207 -9.05 -10.19 23.74
CA TRP A 207 -9.33 -8.95 22.97
C TRP A 207 -10.51 -9.06 22.02
N SER A 208 -11.07 -10.24 21.85
CA SER A 208 -12.10 -10.54 20.84
C SER A 208 -13.53 -10.70 21.38
N ALA A 209 -13.78 -10.37 22.63
CA ALA A 209 -15.13 -10.29 23.17
C ALA A 209 -15.89 -8.99 22.77
N GLY A 210 -15.49 -8.35 21.65
CA GLY A 210 -16.27 -7.31 21.01
C GLY A 210 -17.54 -7.93 20.41
N VAL A 211 -18.68 -7.35 20.73
CA VAL A 211 -20.00 -7.71 20.21
C VAL A 211 -19.93 -7.83 18.68
N GLN A 212 -19.98 -9.04 18.13
CA GLN A 212 -20.08 -9.27 16.70
C GLN A 212 -21.36 -8.61 16.18
N ARG A 213 -21.21 -7.65 15.27
CA ARG A 213 -22.35 -6.99 14.60
C ARG A 213 -22.74 -7.82 13.40
N GLY A 214 -23.88 -8.49 13.45
CA GLY A 214 -24.44 -9.18 12.29
C GLY A 214 -25.13 -8.21 11.34
N LEU A 215 -24.67 -8.15 10.09
CA LEU A 215 -25.30 -7.33 9.02
C LEU A 215 -26.41 -8.07 8.26
N GLY A 216 -26.79 -9.28 8.71
CA GLY A 216 -27.82 -10.09 8.06
C GLY A 216 -27.38 -10.74 6.74
N PHE A 217 -26.07 -10.84 6.48
CA PHE A 217 -25.46 -11.55 5.37
C PHE A 217 -24.83 -12.86 5.77
N SER A 218 -24.68 -13.75 4.79
CA SER A 218 -23.70 -14.83 4.94
C SER A 218 -22.28 -14.22 5.01
N PRO A 219 -21.36 -14.80 5.80
CA PRO A 219 -19.99 -14.30 5.88
C PRO A 219 -19.31 -14.18 4.52
N ASN A 220 -19.60 -15.09 3.59
CA ASN A 220 -19.01 -15.07 2.25
C ASN A 220 -19.58 -13.94 1.37
N ALA A 221 -20.87 -13.61 1.51
CA ALA A 221 -21.46 -12.47 0.79
C ALA A 221 -20.87 -11.14 1.29
N LEU A 222 -20.68 -10.97 2.60
CA LEU A 222 -20.01 -9.79 3.15
C LEU A 222 -18.55 -9.72 2.67
N GLN A 223 -17.86 -10.86 2.63
CA GLN A 223 -16.49 -10.95 2.11
C GLN A 223 -16.42 -10.47 0.65
N ALA A 224 -17.32 -10.94 -0.21
CA ALA A 224 -17.36 -10.54 -1.62
C ALA A 224 -17.62 -9.04 -1.78
N VAL A 225 -18.55 -8.49 -0.98
CA VAL A 225 -18.84 -7.04 -0.96
C VAL A 225 -17.63 -6.23 -0.54
N LEU A 226 -16.90 -6.65 0.51
CA LEU A 226 -15.68 -5.96 0.94
C LEU A 226 -14.54 -6.08 -0.06
N CYS A 227 -14.39 -7.21 -0.75
CA CYS A 227 -13.44 -7.38 -1.84
C CYS A 227 -13.77 -6.45 -3.01
N LEU A 228 -15.05 -6.34 -3.39
CA LEU A 228 -15.51 -5.42 -4.44
C LEU A 228 -15.25 -3.96 -4.05
N ALA A 229 -15.57 -3.59 -2.81
CA ALA A 229 -15.28 -2.25 -2.30
C ALA A 229 -13.78 -1.93 -2.31
N GLY A 230 -12.94 -2.86 -1.83
CA GLY A 230 -11.49 -2.74 -1.83
C GLY A 230 -10.90 -2.62 -3.24
N LEU A 231 -11.37 -3.45 -4.17
CA LEU A 231 -10.99 -3.36 -5.59
C LEU A 231 -11.37 -1.99 -6.15
N SER A 232 -12.63 -1.57 -5.97
CA SER A 232 -13.17 -0.33 -6.56
C SER A 232 -12.46 0.92 -6.04
N CYS A 233 -12.20 1.02 -4.72
CA CYS A 233 -11.48 2.16 -4.17
C CYS A 233 -10.06 2.25 -4.70
N CYS A 234 -9.40 1.10 -4.92
CA CYS A 234 -8.01 1.06 -5.35
C CYS A 234 -7.86 1.24 -6.87
N VAL A 235 -8.85 0.86 -7.68
CA VAL A 235 -8.91 1.29 -9.09
C VAL A 235 -8.94 2.82 -9.18
N ALA A 236 -9.78 3.47 -8.39
CA ALA A 236 -9.88 4.93 -8.33
C ALA A 236 -8.60 5.59 -7.82
N MET A 237 -7.92 4.95 -6.86
CA MET A 237 -6.68 5.43 -6.25
C MET A 237 -5.50 5.34 -7.21
N ALA A 238 -5.43 4.30 -8.03
CA ALA A 238 -4.30 4.03 -8.91
C ALA A 238 -4.14 5.09 -10.02
N MET A 239 -5.25 5.67 -10.51
CA MET A 239 -5.18 6.63 -11.61
C MET A 239 -4.24 7.81 -11.29
N PRO A 240 -4.46 8.62 -10.25
CA PRO A 240 -3.54 9.73 -9.96
C PRO A 240 -2.15 9.23 -9.54
N GLN A 241 -2.05 8.15 -8.76
CA GLN A 241 -0.77 7.67 -8.25
C GLN A 241 0.16 7.14 -9.34
N VAL A 242 -0.36 6.52 -10.38
CA VAL A 242 0.44 5.96 -11.47
C VAL A 242 0.72 6.99 -12.55
N HIS A 243 -0.26 7.85 -12.86
CA HIS A 243 -0.20 8.68 -14.05
C HIS A 243 0.07 10.16 -13.81
N ILE A 244 0.11 10.65 -12.54
CA ILE A 244 0.34 12.08 -12.25
C ILE A 244 1.65 12.59 -12.85
N VAL A 245 2.70 11.74 -12.88
CA VAL A 245 4.01 12.10 -13.43
C VAL A 245 3.93 12.30 -14.93
N ALA A 246 3.30 11.36 -15.63
CA ALA A 246 3.08 11.46 -17.08
C ALA A 246 2.10 12.58 -17.43
N TYR A 247 1.03 12.75 -16.65
CA TYR A 247 0.05 13.82 -16.83
C TYR A 247 0.67 15.22 -16.74
N CYS A 248 1.55 15.45 -15.75
CA CYS A 248 2.29 16.71 -15.66
C CYS A 248 3.23 16.92 -16.85
N GLY A 249 3.83 15.86 -17.39
CA GLY A 249 4.62 15.89 -18.61
C GLY A 249 3.79 16.33 -19.81
N ASP A 250 2.62 15.73 -19.99
CA ASP A 250 1.70 16.01 -21.11
C ASP A 250 1.11 17.42 -21.04
N LEU A 251 0.91 17.97 -19.84
CA LEU A 251 0.48 19.37 -19.63
C LEU A 251 1.63 20.40 -19.83
N GLY A 252 2.86 19.94 -20.10
CA GLY A 252 4.02 20.80 -20.29
C GLY A 252 4.67 21.32 -19.01
N TYR A 253 4.23 20.86 -17.82
CA TYR A 253 4.85 21.24 -16.53
C TYR A 253 6.13 20.47 -16.25
N GLY A 254 6.35 19.37 -16.97
CA GLY A 254 7.50 18.49 -16.83
C GLY A 254 7.33 17.39 -15.79
N VAL A 255 8.07 16.31 -16.02
CA VAL A 255 8.05 15.07 -15.21
C VAL A 255 8.47 15.32 -13.73
N ALA A 256 9.38 16.28 -13.51
CA ALA A 256 9.84 16.68 -12.18
C ALA A 256 8.68 17.10 -11.26
N ARG A 257 7.79 17.96 -11.79
CA ARG A 257 6.63 18.46 -11.04
C ARG A 257 5.65 17.34 -10.70
N GLY A 258 5.47 16.40 -11.62
CA GLY A 258 4.67 15.20 -11.36
C GLY A 258 5.27 14.31 -10.27
N ALA A 259 6.59 14.12 -10.24
CA ALA A 259 7.27 13.38 -9.19
C ALA A 259 7.13 14.06 -7.80
N GLU A 260 7.24 15.39 -7.75
CA GLU A 260 6.98 16.18 -6.54
C GLU A 260 5.53 16.04 -6.06
N MET A 261 4.55 16.06 -6.96
CA MET A 261 3.13 15.88 -6.63
C MET A 261 2.85 14.47 -6.10
N LEU A 262 3.45 13.44 -6.69
CA LEU A 262 3.34 12.06 -6.18
C LEU A 262 3.93 11.96 -4.78
N SER A 263 5.09 12.57 -4.56
CA SER A 263 5.75 12.64 -3.25
C SER A 263 4.86 13.32 -2.21
N LEU A 264 4.28 14.46 -2.56
CA LEU A 264 3.36 15.22 -1.71
C LEU A 264 2.10 14.41 -1.38
N MET A 265 1.51 13.77 -2.38
CA MET A 265 0.34 12.90 -2.21
C MET A 265 0.61 11.77 -1.19
N LEU A 266 1.73 11.10 -1.30
CA LEU A 266 2.08 10.00 -0.40
C LEU A 266 2.51 10.51 0.99
N GLY A 267 3.17 11.66 1.06
CA GLY A 267 3.48 12.33 2.31
C GLY A 267 2.22 12.72 3.12
N PHE A 268 1.23 13.35 2.49
CA PHE A 268 -0.06 13.65 3.12
C PHE A 268 -0.87 12.37 3.42
N GLY A 269 -0.65 11.30 2.68
CA GLY A 269 -1.20 9.98 2.98
C GLY A 269 -0.76 9.42 4.32
N ILE A 270 0.44 9.75 4.82
CA ILE A 270 0.90 9.39 6.17
C ILE A 270 0.01 10.07 7.22
N VAL A 271 -0.23 11.37 7.06
CA VAL A 271 -1.10 12.16 7.95
C VAL A 271 -2.51 11.56 7.96
N SER A 272 -3.05 11.29 6.78
CA SER A 272 -4.36 10.65 6.61
C SER A 272 -4.45 9.31 7.34
N ARG A 273 -3.44 8.46 7.20
CA ARG A 273 -3.42 7.13 7.81
C ARG A 273 -3.48 7.18 9.32
N ILE A 274 -2.77 8.13 9.92
CA ILE A 274 -2.79 8.34 11.37
C ILE A 274 -4.13 8.95 11.80
N ALA A 275 -4.58 10.00 11.13
CA ALA A 275 -5.82 10.71 11.46
C ALA A 275 -7.05 9.80 11.34
N SER A 276 -7.13 8.97 10.30
CA SER A 276 -8.24 8.04 10.09
C SER A 276 -8.36 6.99 11.19
N GLY A 277 -7.26 6.58 11.83
CA GLY A 277 -7.30 5.73 13.01
C GLY A 277 -8.08 6.38 14.16
N PHE A 278 -7.76 7.65 14.49
CA PHE A 278 -8.49 8.41 15.53
C PHE A 278 -9.96 8.66 15.17
N VAL A 279 -10.26 8.88 13.90
CA VAL A 279 -11.64 9.03 13.42
C VAL A 279 -12.40 7.71 13.56
N ALA A 280 -11.79 6.59 13.17
CA ALA A 280 -12.39 5.27 13.26
C ALA A 280 -12.70 4.85 14.70
N ASP A 281 -11.86 5.25 15.66
CA ASP A 281 -12.12 5.00 17.09
C ASP A 281 -13.40 5.71 17.59
N ARG A 282 -13.83 6.81 16.94
CA ARG A 282 -15.01 7.58 17.32
C ARG A 282 -16.28 7.20 16.56
N ILE A 283 -16.18 7.00 15.25
CA ILE A 283 -17.34 6.79 14.37
C ILE A 283 -17.42 5.38 13.77
N GLY A 284 -16.42 4.52 14.03
CA GLY A 284 -16.33 3.15 13.51
C GLY A 284 -15.72 3.04 12.11
N GLY A 285 -15.34 1.81 11.73
CA GLY A 285 -14.60 1.55 10.50
C GLY A 285 -15.39 1.88 9.23
N VAL A 286 -16.67 1.50 9.14
CA VAL A 286 -17.51 1.71 7.96
C VAL A 286 -17.80 3.20 7.71
N ALA A 287 -18.10 3.97 8.75
CA ALA A 287 -18.35 5.40 8.62
C ALA A 287 -17.08 6.16 8.21
N THR A 288 -15.91 5.76 8.73
CA THR A 288 -14.62 6.34 8.34
C THR A 288 -14.26 5.97 6.90
N LEU A 289 -14.54 4.74 6.46
CA LEU A 289 -14.39 4.33 5.07
C LEU A 289 -15.24 5.20 4.14
N LEU A 290 -16.52 5.40 4.48
CA LEU A 290 -17.42 6.24 3.70
C LEU A 290 -16.92 7.69 3.61
N LEU A 291 -16.52 8.29 4.74
CA LEU A 291 -15.99 9.64 4.78
C LEU A 291 -14.74 9.80 3.89
N SER A 292 -13.76 8.93 4.07
CA SER A 292 -12.52 8.97 3.29
C SER A 292 -12.77 8.74 1.79
N SER A 293 -13.67 7.81 1.45
CA SER A 293 -14.02 7.52 0.06
C SER A 293 -14.80 8.67 -0.60
N ALA A 294 -15.72 9.32 0.13
CA ALA A 294 -16.43 10.49 -0.37
C ALA A 294 -15.45 11.65 -0.64
N LEU A 295 -14.53 11.91 0.29
CA LEU A 295 -13.50 12.93 0.13
C LEU A 295 -12.52 12.60 -1.02
N GLN A 296 -12.16 11.31 -1.20
CA GLN A 296 -11.39 10.86 -2.37
C GLN A 296 -12.13 11.17 -3.67
N GLY A 297 -13.45 10.94 -3.71
CA GLY A 297 -14.30 11.30 -4.85
C GLY A 297 -14.28 12.80 -5.15
N VAL A 298 -14.30 13.65 -4.10
CA VAL A 298 -14.16 15.10 -4.26
C VAL A 298 -12.80 15.44 -4.90
N ALA A 299 -11.72 14.86 -4.42
CA ALA A 299 -10.40 15.13 -5.00
C ALA A 299 -10.28 14.67 -6.47
N LEU A 300 -10.84 13.49 -6.82
CA LEU A 300 -10.90 13.02 -8.20
C LEU A 300 -11.76 13.96 -9.07
N PHE A 301 -12.86 14.48 -8.56
CA PHE A 301 -13.68 15.46 -9.25
C PHE A 301 -12.95 16.78 -9.48
N LEU A 302 -12.14 17.23 -8.51
CA LEU A 302 -11.31 18.42 -8.68
C LEU A 302 -10.25 18.27 -9.78
N TYR A 303 -9.69 17.07 -9.96
CA TYR A 303 -8.78 16.78 -11.11
C TYR A 303 -9.49 16.91 -12.48
N LEU A 304 -10.82 16.76 -12.55
CA LEU A 304 -11.58 16.98 -13.78
C LEU A 304 -11.76 18.46 -14.11
N LEU A 305 -11.78 19.33 -13.07
CA LEU A 305 -12.08 20.75 -13.22
C LEU A 305 -10.83 21.62 -13.34
N PHE A 306 -9.72 21.19 -12.79
CA PHE A 306 -8.52 22.02 -12.63
C PHE A 306 -7.27 21.28 -13.10
N ASP A 307 -6.56 21.88 -14.04
CA ASP A 307 -5.31 21.39 -14.61
C ASP A 307 -4.11 22.35 -14.40
N GLY A 308 -4.33 23.50 -13.77
CA GLY A 308 -3.28 24.46 -13.45
C GLY A 308 -2.27 23.91 -12.45
N LEU A 309 -0.98 24.27 -12.61
CA LEU A 309 0.12 23.74 -11.79
C LEU A 309 -0.13 23.87 -10.29
N ALA A 310 -0.50 25.04 -9.80
CA ALA A 310 -0.79 25.26 -8.37
C ALA A 310 -1.98 24.43 -7.88
N SER A 311 -3.04 24.33 -8.71
CA SER A 311 -4.23 23.53 -8.40
C SER A 311 -3.86 22.06 -8.28
N LEU A 312 -3.04 21.52 -9.19
CA LEU A 312 -2.62 20.12 -9.17
C LEU A 312 -1.80 19.78 -7.91
N TYR A 313 -0.94 20.68 -7.42
CA TYR A 313 -0.25 20.50 -6.14
C TYR A 313 -1.24 20.39 -4.97
N VAL A 314 -2.20 21.33 -4.91
CA VAL A 314 -3.21 21.34 -3.84
C VAL A 314 -4.08 20.07 -3.91
N ILE A 315 -4.56 19.72 -5.10
CA ILE A 315 -5.41 18.55 -5.30
C ILE A 315 -4.65 17.26 -4.97
N SER A 316 -3.37 17.16 -5.34
CA SER A 316 -2.52 16.02 -5.00
C SER A 316 -2.35 15.86 -3.49
N ALA A 317 -2.12 16.96 -2.77
CA ALA A 317 -2.05 16.97 -1.30
C ALA A 317 -3.39 16.53 -0.67
N LEU A 318 -4.51 17.09 -1.13
CA LEU A 318 -5.85 16.73 -0.67
C LEU A 318 -6.17 15.27 -0.99
N PHE A 319 -5.85 14.80 -2.19
CA PHE A 319 -6.06 13.41 -2.57
C PHE A 319 -5.30 12.47 -1.62
N GLY A 320 -4.02 12.77 -1.32
CA GLY A 320 -3.25 12.03 -0.33
C GLY A 320 -3.88 12.03 1.06
N LEU A 321 -4.31 13.22 1.51
CA LEU A 321 -4.97 13.40 2.82
C LEU A 321 -6.29 12.62 2.92
N PHE A 322 -7.01 12.44 1.83
CA PHE A 322 -8.32 11.80 1.84
C PHE A 322 -8.22 10.27 1.68
N GLN A 323 -7.30 9.78 0.85
CA GLN A 323 -7.23 8.37 0.49
C GLN A 323 -6.37 7.51 1.43
N GLY A 324 -5.39 8.09 2.14
CA GLY A 324 -4.41 7.31 2.92
C GLY A 324 -5.02 6.44 4.02
N GLY A 325 -6.19 6.82 4.53
CA GLY A 325 -6.92 6.09 5.56
C GLY A 325 -7.83 4.97 5.05
N ILE A 326 -8.12 4.88 3.74
CA ILE A 326 -9.15 3.95 3.22
C ILE A 326 -8.76 2.48 3.45
N VAL A 327 -7.58 2.08 3.02
CA VAL A 327 -7.16 0.67 3.09
C VAL A 327 -7.07 0.14 4.53
N PRO A 328 -6.56 0.88 5.53
CA PRO A 328 -6.61 0.46 6.93
C PRO A 328 -8.02 0.20 7.47
N MET A 329 -9.04 0.90 6.96
CA MET A 329 -10.42 0.72 7.43
C MET A 329 -10.95 -0.68 7.14
N TYR A 330 -10.52 -1.32 6.05
CA TYR A 330 -10.91 -2.72 5.78
C TYR A 330 -10.44 -3.66 6.88
N ALA A 331 -9.26 -3.42 7.47
CA ALA A 331 -8.78 -4.24 8.59
C ALA A 331 -9.66 -4.06 9.85
N ILE A 332 -10.14 -2.84 10.10
CA ILE A 332 -11.04 -2.55 11.22
C ILE A 332 -12.41 -3.21 10.96
N ILE A 333 -12.97 -3.03 9.76
CA ILE A 333 -14.26 -3.61 9.37
C ILE A 333 -14.22 -5.13 9.46
N VAL A 334 -13.18 -5.78 8.94
CA VAL A 334 -13.05 -7.24 9.05
C VAL A 334 -13.04 -7.70 10.49
N ARG A 335 -12.36 -6.98 11.40
CA ARG A 335 -12.35 -7.31 12.83
C ARG A 335 -13.68 -7.05 13.54
N GLU A 336 -14.47 -6.08 13.07
CA GLU A 336 -15.78 -5.75 13.64
C GLU A 336 -16.87 -6.78 13.25
N TYR A 337 -16.74 -7.41 12.08
CA TYR A 337 -17.82 -8.21 11.50
C TYR A 337 -17.52 -9.70 11.33
N PHE A 338 -16.26 -10.12 11.43
CA PHE A 338 -15.90 -11.52 11.28
C PHE A 338 -15.30 -12.11 12.56
N PRO A 339 -15.45 -13.44 12.76
CA PRO A 339 -14.83 -14.14 13.87
C PRO A 339 -13.30 -13.97 13.86
N PRO A 340 -12.65 -13.83 15.05
CA PRO A 340 -11.20 -13.66 15.14
C PRO A 340 -10.40 -14.76 14.45
N GLN A 341 -10.91 -15.99 14.45
CA GLN A 341 -10.28 -17.15 13.84
C GLN A 341 -10.16 -17.03 12.31
N GLU A 342 -11.11 -16.34 11.67
CA GLU A 342 -11.16 -16.15 10.23
C GLU A 342 -10.62 -14.78 9.78
N ALA A 343 -10.50 -13.83 10.70
CA ALA A 343 -10.20 -12.43 10.39
C ALA A 343 -8.91 -12.25 9.58
N GLY A 344 -7.89 -13.05 9.85
CA GLY A 344 -6.61 -12.99 9.11
C GLY A 344 -6.76 -13.37 7.64
N THR A 345 -7.41 -14.50 7.37
CA THR A 345 -7.65 -14.96 5.99
C THR A 345 -8.56 -14.01 5.24
N ARG A 346 -9.62 -13.54 5.88
CA ARG A 346 -10.59 -12.62 5.29
C ARG A 346 -9.97 -11.26 4.97
N LEU A 347 -9.17 -10.71 5.87
CA LEU A 347 -8.40 -9.50 5.62
C LEU A 347 -7.42 -9.69 4.46
N GLY A 348 -6.72 -10.82 4.42
CA GLY A 348 -5.79 -11.15 3.34
C GLY A 348 -6.46 -11.11 1.97
N LEU A 349 -7.67 -11.67 1.85
CA LEU A 349 -8.45 -11.65 0.60
C LEU A 349 -8.88 -10.23 0.21
N VAL A 350 -9.32 -9.39 1.17
CA VAL A 350 -9.67 -7.99 0.89
C VAL A 350 -8.43 -7.20 0.45
N LEU A 351 -7.30 -7.36 1.14
CA LEU A 351 -6.05 -6.68 0.76
C LEU A 351 -5.54 -7.15 -0.60
N MET A 352 -5.69 -8.43 -0.93
CA MET A 352 -5.38 -8.93 -2.27
C MET A 352 -6.28 -8.25 -3.32
N ALA A 353 -7.57 -8.12 -3.06
CA ALA A 353 -8.50 -7.41 -3.96
C ALA A 353 -8.11 -5.92 -4.14
N THR A 354 -7.62 -5.25 -3.09
CA THR A 354 -7.11 -3.87 -3.22
C THR A 354 -5.90 -3.79 -4.15
N LEU A 355 -4.98 -4.74 -4.07
CA LEU A 355 -3.79 -4.78 -4.95
C LEU A 355 -4.18 -5.08 -6.41
N PHE A 356 -5.14 -5.97 -6.65
CA PHE A 356 -5.71 -6.15 -7.97
C PHE A 356 -6.42 -4.89 -8.48
N GLY A 357 -7.07 -4.14 -7.60
CA GLY A 357 -7.63 -2.83 -7.93
C GLY A 357 -6.57 -1.83 -8.39
N MET A 358 -5.44 -1.75 -7.66
CA MET A 358 -4.29 -0.93 -8.07
C MET A 358 -3.73 -1.34 -9.43
N ALA A 359 -3.53 -2.66 -9.63
CA ALA A 359 -3.04 -3.22 -10.88
C ALA A 359 -3.95 -2.85 -12.05
N LEU A 360 -5.26 -3.11 -11.90
CA LEU A 360 -6.27 -2.82 -12.92
C LEU A 360 -6.38 -1.33 -13.20
N GLY A 361 -6.46 -0.50 -12.15
CA GLY A 361 -6.64 0.95 -12.28
C GLY A 361 -5.48 1.63 -12.97
N GLY A 362 -4.24 1.24 -12.67
CA GLY A 362 -3.04 1.77 -13.31
C GLY A 362 -3.03 1.45 -14.82
N TRP A 363 -3.26 0.20 -15.19
CA TRP A 363 -3.29 -0.22 -16.59
C TRP A 363 -4.47 0.41 -17.34
N MET A 364 -5.68 0.31 -16.80
CA MET A 364 -6.90 0.80 -17.42
C MET A 364 -6.85 2.31 -17.71
N SER A 365 -6.25 3.09 -16.80
CA SER A 365 -6.09 4.54 -16.99
C SER A 365 -5.17 4.85 -18.17
N GLY A 366 -4.11 4.07 -18.38
CA GLY A 366 -3.25 4.18 -19.55
C GLY A 366 -3.99 3.82 -20.85
N VAL A 367 -4.73 2.73 -20.87
CA VAL A 367 -5.55 2.31 -22.03
C VAL A 367 -6.62 3.36 -22.37
N ILE A 368 -7.30 3.92 -21.36
CA ILE A 368 -8.29 4.99 -21.59
C ILE A 368 -7.61 6.21 -22.21
N PHE A 369 -6.42 6.57 -21.72
CA PHE A 369 -5.66 7.67 -22.33
C PHE A 369 -5.30 7.37 -23.79
N ASP A 370 -4.83 6.17 -24.12
CA ASP A 370 -4.50 5.78 -25.48
C ASP A 370 -5.69 5.84 -26.43
N LEU A 371 -6.90 5.50 -25.94
CA LEU A 371 -8.14 5.53 -26.73
C LEU A 371 -8.74 6.93 -26.88
N THR A 372 -8.56 7.81 -25.89
CA THR A 372 -9.26 9.10 -25.83
C THR A 372 -8.34 10.31 -26.03
N GLY A 373 -7.02 10.11 -25.91
CA GLY A 373 -6.03 11.19 -25.91
C GLY A 373 -6.13 12.11 -24.67
N SER A 374 -6.89 11.72 -23.63
CA SER A 374 -7.19 12.58 -22.49
C SER A 374 -7.18 11.85 -21.17
N TYR A 375 -6.53 12.42 -20.16
CA TYR A 375 -6.63 11.96 -18.79
C TYR A 375 -7.95 12.32 -18.10
N GLN A 376 -8.73 13.26 -18.63
CA GLN A 376 -10.06 13.57 -18.08
C GLN A 376 -10.97 12.34 -18.10
N ALA A 377 -10.95 11.55 -19.20
CA ALA A 377 -11.69 10.30 -19.29
C ALA A 377 -11.20 9.27 -18.23
N ALA A 378 -9.88 9.19 -17.98
CA ALA A 378 -9.33 8.31 -16.98
C ALA A 378 -9.70 8.75 -15.54
N PHE A 379 -9.71 10.04 -15.24
CA PHE A 379 -10.20 10.57 -13.95
C PHE A 379 -11.71 10.30 -13.78
N ALA A 380 -12.52 10.50 -14.82
CA ALA A 380 -13.95 10.19 -14.79
C ALA A 380 -14.19 8.70 -14.52
N ASN A 381 -13.43 7.82 -15.16
CA ASN A 381 -13.46 6.38 -14.85
C ASN A 381 -13.08 6.08 -13.40
N GLY A 382 -12.02 6.70 -12.88
CA GLY A 382 -11.65 6.60 -11.47
C GLY A 382 -12.78 7.05 -10.53
N LEU A 383 -13.46 8.15 -10.86
CA LEU A 383 -14.61 8.66 -10.12
C LEU A 383 -15.78 7.67 -10.11
N MET A 384 -16.05 7.03 -11.26
CA MET A 384 -17.12 5.98 -11.35
C MET A 384 -16.80 4.78 -10.45
N TRP A 385 -15.58 4.30 -10.45
CA TRP A 385 -15.16 3.23 -9.54
C TRP A 385 -15.22 3.66 -8.07
N ASN A 386 -14.80 4.88 -7.77
CA ASN A 386 -14.93 5.44 -6.42
C ASN A 386 -16.39 5.50 -5.96
N LEU A 387 -17.32 5.87 -6.86
CA LEU A 387 -18.75 5.89 -6.56
C LEU A 387 -19.26 4.51 -6.17
N VAL A 388 -18.81 3.44 -6.83
CA VAL A 388 -19.15 2.06 -6.42
C VAL A 388 -18.74 1.80 -4.98
N ASN A 389 -17.50 2.18 -4.60
CA ASN A 389 -17.03 2.03 -3.22
C ASN A 389 -17.86 2.86 -2.23
N VAL A 390 -18.16 4.12 -2.56
CA VAL A 390 -19.01 5.00 -1.73
C VAL A 390 -20.40 4.40 -1.52
N LEU A 391 -21.03 3.90 -2.60
CA LEU A 391 -22.36 3.28 -2.52
C LEU A 391 -22.34 2.01 -1.66
N ILE A 392 -21.30 1.18 -1.77
CA ILE A 392 -21.14 -0.01 -0.92
C ILE A 392 -20.97 0.42 0.56
N ALA A 393 -20.09 1.38 0.85
CA ALA A 393 -19.87 1.86 2.21
C ALA A 393 -21.15 2.48 2.81
N LEU A 394 -21.86 3.29 2.04
CA LEU A 394 -23.14 3.87 2.43
C LEU A 394 -24.20 2.79 2.71
N TRP A 395 -24.31 1.82 1.83
CA TRP A 395 -25.24 0.71 1.98
C TRP A 395 -24.94 -0.15 3.22
N LEU A 396 -23.64 -0.43 3.51
CA LEU A 396 -23.23 -1.11 4.74
C LEU A 396 -23.58 -0.27 5.98
N LEU A 397 -23.41 1.05 5.93
CA LEU A 397 -23.69 1.95 7.05
C LEU A 397 -25.20 2.06 7.34
N MET A 398 -26.05 2.07 6.32
CA MET A 398 -27.51 2.17 6.46
C MET A 398 -28.15 0.88 7.00
N ARG A 399 -27.43 -0.23 7.03
CA ARG A 399 -27.97 -1.47 7.56
C ARG A 399 -27.98 -1.49 9.09
N PRO A 400 -29.13 -1.78 9.72
CA PRO A 400 -29.18 -1.90 11.16
C PRO A 400 -28.35 -3.11 11.60
N GLY A 401 -27.29 -2.87 12.34
CA GLY A 401 -26.49 -3.93 12.94
C GLY A 401 -27.33 -4.71 13.96
N ARG A 402 -27.71 -5.95 13.65
CA ARG A 402 -28.26 -6.87 14.65
C ARG A 402 -27.13 -7.28 15.59
N ARG A 403 -27.28 -7.02 16.88
CA ARG A 403 -26.42 -7.61 17.91
C ARG A 403 -26.68 -9.11 17.89
N VAL A 404 -25.70 -9.90 17.47
CA VAL A 404 -25.77 -11.37 17.61
C VAL A 404 -25.37 -11.65 19.04
N ALA A 405 -26.37 -11.94 19.90
CA ALA A 405 -26.10 -12.50 21.21
C ALA A 405 -25.72 -13.98 20.97
N HIS A 406 -24.52 -14.36 21.33
CA HIS A 406 -24.14 -15.76 21.42
C HIS A 406 -24.86 -16.33 22.66
N ALA A 407 -25.78 -17.30 22.45
CA ALA A 407 -26.34 -18.18 23.46
C ALA A 407 -25.31 -19.23 23.86
#